data_4f292c0b0c6adbc2dcea54ac7df4b21c
#
_entry.id   4f292c0b0c6adbc2dcea54ac7df4b21c
#
_cell.length_a   1.000
_cell.length_b   1.000
_cell.length_c   1.000
_cell.angle_alpha   90.00
_cell.angle_beta   90.00
_cell.angle_gamma   90.00
#
_symmetry.space_group_name_H-M   'P 1'
#
loop_
_entity.id
_entity.type
_entity.pdbx_description
1 polymer ?
#
loop_
_entity_poly.entity_id
_entity_poly.type
_entity_poly.pdbx_seq_one_letter_code
_entity_poly.pdbx_strand_id
1 'polypeptide(L)'
;SSGERCIYFFENEHSLRKIYLDKDSIATVITNGAAGWSSAPSGLGWSVDRDTMFVNCPQGNVERAGAYYLLRKENFKNSYPALNGDDFNTLFTHPIDGTIFLCRGRDATLHKAVWNEKTQMWDPKQIAKMGPSGWFQCVTFHPSGNFAYLIARDKQCVMKAEYNWAGKYLETPITFAGEFGSYGYKDASQNSARFDNPMQGCFVLNEEYVAEQRADIYDFYLTDAANHCIRKITPDGIVTTFAGRGSYSTDQIVSGYIDGDPRETARFNYPLGLCYEESTGTFYVGDNGNHRVRTIALQ
;
A
#
# COMPACT_ATOMS: atom_id res chain seq x y z
N SER A 1 -20.94 -3.29 16.51
CA SER A 1 -19.71 -2.74 17.09
C SER A 1 -19.67 -1.27 16.74
N SER A 2 -19.55 -0.39 17.72
CA SER A 2 -19.33 1.04 17.54
C SER A 2 -18.04 1.20 16.75
N GLY A 3 -18.15 1.36 15.44
CA GLY A 3 -17.00 1.42 14.54
C GLY A 3 -16.23 2.70 14.80
N GLU A 4 -15.22 2.63 15.64
CA GLU A 4 -14.29 3.72 15.85
C GLU A 4 -13.55 3.98 14.54
N ARG A 5 -13.75 5.15 13.95
CA ARG A 5 -13.07 5.57 12.71
C ARG A 5 -11.64 5.96 13.05
N CYS A 6 -10.68 5.26 12.48
CA CYS A 6 -9.28 5.53 12.76
C CYS A 6 -8.33 5.12 11.64
N ILE A 7 -7.18 5.77 11.59
CA ILE A 7 -6.08 5.45 10.69
C ILE A 7 -4.90 4.94 11.52
N TYR A 8 -4.29 3.87 11.05
CA TYR A 8 -3.07 3.32 11.61
C TYR A 8 -1.88 3.70 10.73
N PHE A 9 -0.77 4.09 11.34
CA PHE A 9 0.45 4.45 10.64
C PHE A 9 1.68 4.17 11.50
N PHE A 10 2.84 4.06 10.86
CA PHE A 10 4.11 3.97 11.56
C PHE A 10 4.73 5.36 11.72
N GLU A 11 5.24 5.63 12.92
CA GLU A 11 5.98 6.84 13.25
C GLU A 11 7.43 6.49 13.54
N ASN A 12 8.35 7.16 12.83
CA ASN A 12 9.81 7.04 13.03
C ASN A 12 10.32 5.59 13.05
N GLU A 13 9.70 4.73 12.24
CA GLU A 13 10.09 3.31 12.12
C GLU A 13 10.02 2.49 13.42
N HIS A 14 9.43 3.03 14.50
CA HIS A 14 9.49 2.41 15.82
C HIS A 14 8.16 2.20 16.52
N SER A 15 7.11 2.89 16.09
CA SER A 15 5.82 2.82 16.78
C SER A 15 4.67 2.72 15.81
N LEU A 16 3.72 1.83 16.11
CA LEU A 16 2.41 1.84 15.49
C LEU A 16 1.55 2.86 16.23
N ARG A 17 1.07 3.84 15.49
CA ARG A 17 0.21 4.92 15.97
C ARG A 17 -1.17 4.81 15.36
N LYS A 18 -2.11 5.45 16.00
CA LYS A 18 -3.52 5.49 15.59
C LYS A 18 -4.04 6.91 15.73
N ILE A 19 -4.61 7.43 14.67
CA ILE A 19 -5.38 8.69 14.68
C ILE A 19 -6.84 8.32 14.82
N TYR A 20 -7.52 8.90 15.79
CA TYR A 20 -8.95 8.82 15.95
C TYR A 20 -9.63 9.95 15.19
N LEU A 21 -10.35 9.62 14.12
CA LEU A 21 -10.95 10.62 13.23
C LEU A 21 -12.13 11.36 13.88
N ASP A 22 -12.79 10.72 14.84
CA ASP A 22 -13.95 11.29 15.52
C ASP A 22 -13.59 12.07 16.81
N LYS A 23 -12.31 12.07 17.22
CA LYS A 23 -11.89 12.63 18.51
C LYS A 23 -10.71 13.60 18.42
N ASP A 24 -10.21 13.88 17.20
CA ASP A 24 -9.02 14.69 16.95
C ASP A 24 -7.83 14.33 17.84
N SER A 25 -7.61 13.05 18.07
CA SER A 25 -6.60 12.56 18.99
C SER A 25 -5.72 11.48 18.36
N ILE A 26 -4.48 11.40 18.84
CA ILE A 26 -3.50 10.39 18.41
C ILE A 26 -3.12 9.55 19.63
N ALA A 27 -3.03 8.24 19.44
CA ALA A 27 -2.55 7.32 20.46
C ALA A 27 -1.44 6.41 19.92
N THR A 28 -0.53 6.04 20.80
CA THR A 28 0.40 4.94 20.52
C THR A 28 -0.32 3.63 20.77
N VAL A 29 -0.33 2.76 19.77
CA VAL A 29 -0.90 1.41 19.88
C VAL A 29 0.12 0.48 20.51
N ILE A 30 1.33 0.43 19.94
CA ILE A 30 2.44 -0.37 20.44
C ILE A 30 3.77 0.24 19.99
N THR A 31 4.78 0.18 20.82
CA THR A 31 6.16 0.58 20.48
C THR A 31 6.97 -0.62 20.04
N ASN A 32 8.01 -0.40 19.26
CA ASN A 32 8.92 -1.46 18.78
C ASN A 32 9.44 -2.33 19.93
N GLY A 33 9.92 -1.72 21.02
CA GLY A 33 10.44 -2.46 22.17
C GLY A 33 9.39 -3.36 22.83
N ALA A 34 8.16 -2.88 22.98
CA ALA A 34 7.05 -3.67 23.53
C ALA A 34 6.54 -4.73 22.55
N ALA A 35 6.62 -4.46 21.25
CA ALA A 35 6.21 -5.39 20.20
C ALA A 35 7.22 -6.51 19.95
N GLY A 36 8.47 -6.35 20.39
CA GLY A 36 9.55 -7.28 20.09
C GLY A 36 10.02 -7.26 18.63
N TRP A 37 9.64 -6.23 17.88
CA TRP A 37 10.08 -6.08 16.48
C TRP A 37 11.57 -5.77 16.43
N SER A 38 12.25 -6.41 15.50
CA SER A 38 13.72 -6.29 15.37
C SER A 38 14.14 -5.14 14.45
N SER A 39 13.19 -4.58 13.70
CA SER A 39 13.45 -3.53 12.71
C SER A 39 12.22 -2.67 12.50
N ALA A 40 12.42 -1.62 11.70
CA ALA A 40 11.34 -0.76 11.21
C ALA A 40 10.26 -1.57 10.49
N PRO A 41 9.00 -1.50 10.92
CA PRO A 41 7.92 -2.09 10.18
C PRO A 41 7.71 -1.36 8.85
N SER A 42 7.48 -2.11 7.78
CA SER A 42 7.37 -1.57 6.42
C SER A 42 5.97 -1.66 5.83
N GLY A 43 5.07 -2.44 6.44
CA GLY A 43 3.74 -2.64 5.89
C GLY A 43 2.72 -3.10 6.93
N LEU A 44 1.48 -2.72 6.68
CA LEU A 44 0.29 -3.16 7.42
C LEU A 44 -0.63 -3.95 6.49
N GLY A 45 -1.11 -5.09 6.96
CA GLY A 45 -2.15 -5.87 6.32
C GLY A 45 -3.27 -6.19 7.30
N TRP A 46 -4.42 -6.62 6.79
CA TRP A 46 -5.59 -6.97 7.60
C TRP A 46 -6.14 -8.32 7.19
N SER A 47 -6.63 -9.08 8.16
CA SER A 47 -7.55 -10.18 7.86
C SER A 47 -8.86 -9.65 7.25
N VAL A 48 -9.59 -10.51 6.55
CA VAL A 48 -10.85 -10.12 5.88
C VAL A 48 -11.88 -9.57 6.88
N ASP A 49 -11.98 -10.19 8.06
CA ASP A 49 -12.85 -9.76 9.16
C ASP A 49 -12.34 -8.53 9.92
N ARG A 50 -11.12 -8.08 9.61
CA ARG A 50 -10.42 -6.97 10.26
C ARG A 50 -10.16 -7.15 11.76
N ASP A 51 -10.20 -8.36 12.26
CA ASP A 51 -9.91 -8.67 13.66
C ASP A 51 -8.42 -8.96 13.93
N THR A 52 -7.67 -9.23 12.86
CA THR A 52 -6.22 -9.41 12.91
C THR A 52 -5.53 -8.37 12.04
N MET A 53 -4.57 -7.66 12.62
CA MET A 53 -3.65 -6.79 11.92
C MET A 53 -2.32 -7.52 11.74
N PHE A 54 -1.80 -7.52 10.53
CA PHE A 54 -0.48 -8.02 10.22
C PHE A 54 0.51 -6.87 10.08
N VAL A 55 1.68 -7.04 10.66
CA VAL A 55 2.80 -6.07 10.60
C VAL A 55 4.00 -6.78 10.01
N ASN A 56 4.54 -6.21 8.96
CA ASN A 56 5.72 -6.74 8.29
C ASN A 56 6.97 -5.97 8.71
N CYS A 57 8.03 -6.70 9.15
CA CYS A 57 9.31 -6.17 9.61
C CYS A 57 10.44 -6.79 8.78
N PRO A 58 10.83 -6.21 7.64
CA PRO A 58 11.68 -6.84 6.64
C PRO A 58 13.17 -6.89 6.99
N GLN A 59 13.64 -6.09 7.94
CA GLN A 59 15.07 -6.04 8.30
C GLN A 59 15.27 -6.22 9.81
N GLY A 60 16.23 -7.03 10.17
CA GLY A 60 16.65 -7.26 11.55
C GLY A 60 17.64 -8.40 11.64
N ASN A 61 18.17 -8.66 12.83
CA ASN A 61 18.92 -9.88 13.07
C ASN A 61 18.10 -11.07 12.59
N VAL A 62 18.74 -12.00 11.90
CA VAL A 62 18.15 -13.15 11.20
C VAL A 62 17.15 -13.96 12.06
N GLU A 63 17.21 -13.81 13.38
CA GLU A 63 16.33 -14.48 14.34
C GLU A 63 14.97 -13.80 14.57
N ARG A 64 14.79 -12.55 14.10
CA ARG A 64 13.58 -11.76 14.36
C ARG A 64 13.01 -11.02 13.13
N ALA A 65 13.60 -11.18 11.95
CA ALA A 65 12.99 -10.73 10.72
C ALA A 65 11.74 -11.56 10.45
N GLY A 66 10.66 -10.94 10.01
CA GLY A 66 9.44 -11.70 9.73
C GLY A 66 8.18 -10.83 9.76
N ALA A 67 7.05 -11.48 9.79
CA ALA A 67 5.78 -10.83 10.00
C ALA A 67 5.24 -11.16 11.40
N TYR A 68 4.50 -10.21 11.94
CA TYR A 68 3.81 -10.33 13.21
C TYR A 68 2.32 -10.12 13.02
N TYR A 69 1.51 -10.63 13.95
CA TYR A 69 0.09 -10.31 13.99
C TYR A 69 -0.31 -9.74 15.36
N LEU A 70 -1.31 -8.86 15.32
CA LEU A 70 -1.90 -8.22 16.49
C LEU A 70 -3.41 -8.45 16.46
N LEU A 71 -4.02 -8.67 17.60
CA LEU A 71 -5.43 -9.00 17.70
C LEU A 71 -6.28 -7.82 18.18
N ARG A 72 -7.41 -7.56 17.51
CA ARG A 72 -8.37 -6.51 17.89
C ARG A 72 -8.91 -6.72 19.30
N LYS A 73 -9.23 -7.95 19.69
CA LYS A 73 -9.71 -8.29 21.04
C LYS A 73 -8.77 -7.84 22.16
N GLU A 74 -7.47 -7.64 21.85
CA GLU A 74 -6.44 -7.15 22.76
C GLU A 74 -6.11 -5.67 22.55
N ASN A 75 -6.95 -4.95 21.78
CA ASN A 75 -6.69 -3.57 21.33
C ASN A 75 -5.33 -3.38 20.65
N PHE A 76 -4.83 -4.43 19.98
CA PHE A 76 -3.54 -4.46 19.29
C PHE A 76 -2.31 -4.17 20.18
N LYS A 77 -2.42 -4.41 21.49
CA LYS A 77 -1.35 -4.11 22.46
C LYS A 77 -0.25 -5.17 22.50
N ASN A 78 -0.55 -6.38 22.06
CA ASN A 78 0.41 -7.48 22.01
C ASN A 78 0.67 -7.86 20.56
N SER A 79 1.92 -8.17 20.23
CA SER A 79 2.30 -8.70 18.94
C SER A 79 2.77 -10.15 19.07
N TYR A 80 2.42 -10.96 18.11
CA TYR A 80 2.75 -12.38 18.06
C TYR A 80 3.51 -12.67 16.77
N PRO A 81 4.58 -13.46 16.80
CA PRO A 81 5.27 -13.84 15.56
C PRO A 81 4.31 -14.64 14.67
N ALA A 82 4.22 -14.22 13.42
CA ALA A 82 3.41 -14.88 12.39
C ALA A 82 4.27 -15.74 11.47
N LEU A 83 5.48 -15.28 11.18
CA LEU A 83 6.43 -15.89 10.26
C LEU A 83 7.84 -15.67 10.78
N ASN A 84 8.68 -16.69 10.72
CA ASN A 84 10.10 -16.58 11.05
C ASN A 84 10.97 -16.45 9.80
N GLY A 85 11.96 -15.58 9.86
CA GLY A 85 13.25 -15.79 9.22
C GLY A 85 13.40 -15.42 7.74
N ASP A 86 12.48 -14.67 7.12
CA ASP A 86 12.67 -14.20 5.73
C ASP A 86 12.44 -12.71 5.56
N ASP A 87 13.19 -12.13 4.60
CA ASP A 87 13.20 -10.71 4.26
C ASP A 87 12.00 -10.37 3.34
N PHE A 88 10.79 -10.45 3.90
CA PHE A 88 9.57 -10.07 3.18
C PHE A 88 9.35 -8.57 3.29
N ASN A 89 9.13 -7.91 2.16
CA ASN A 89 8.92 -6.47 2.09
C ASN A 89 7.46 -6.07 2.25
N THR A 90 6.56 -6.94 1.84
CA THR A 90 5.13 -6.66 1.81
C THR A 90 4.33 -7.90 2.17
N LEU A 91 3.30 -7.70 2.99
CA LEU A 91 2.28 -8.66 3.31
C LEU A 91 0.93 -8.09 2.92
N PHE A 92 0.09 -8.89 2.27
CA PHE A 92 -1.25 -8.47 1.84
C PHE A 92 -2.19 -9.67 1.82
N THR A 93 -3.48 -9.38 1.90
CA THR A 93 -4.52 -10.40 2.04
C THR A 93 -5.51 -10.29 0.89
N HIS A 94 -5.90 -11.42 0.32
CA HIS A 94 -6.97 -11.46 -0.66
C HIS A 94 -8.31 -11.04 0.00
N PRO A 95 -9.05 -10.06 -0.58
CA PRO A 95 -10.15 -9.41 0.12
C PRO A 95 -11.38 -10.31 0.35
N ILE A 96 -11.51 -11.41 -0.38
CA ILE A 96 -12.69 -12.28 -0.34
C ILE A 96 -12.38 -13.59 0.38
N ASP A 97 -11.31 -14.31 -0.01
CA ASP A 97 -11.02 -15.64 0.53
C ASP A 97 -9.99 -15.68 1.66
N GLY A 98 -9.42 -14.53 2.00
CA GLY A 98 -8.50 -14.40 3.14
C GLY A 98 -7.10 -14.99 2.92
N THR A 99 -6.76 -15.43 1.72
CA THR A 99 -5.42 -15.93 1.42
C THR A 99 -4.38 -14.85 1.69
N ILE A 100 -3.37 -15.17 2.50
CA ILE A 100 -2.29 -14.25 2.86
C ILE A 100 -1.12 -14.47 1.91
N PHE A 101 -0.60 -13.38 1.36
CA PHE A 101 0.55 -13.35 0.47
C PHE A 101 1.67 -12.52 1.05
N LEU A 102 2.89 -12.86 0.65
CA LEU A 102 4.12 -12.18 1.04
C LEU A 102 4.99 -11.99 -0.19
N CYS A 103 5.52 -10.78 -0.37
CA CYS A 103 6.53 -10.51 -1.40
C CYS A 103 7.90 -10.39 -0.77
N ARG A 104 8.88 -11.10 -1.33
CA ARG A 104 10.28 -10.94 -0.98
C ARG A 104 10.98 -10.12 -2.07
N GLY A 105 11.45 -8.90 -1.71
CA GLY A 105 12.00 -7.95 -2.67
C GLY A 105 13.34 -8.37 -3.25
N ARG A 106 14.19 -8.99 -2.42
CA ARG A 106 15.54 -9.38 -2.82
C ARG A 106 15.62 -10.20 -4.11
N ASP A 107 14.68 -11.10 -4.32
CA ASP A 107 14.64 -12.01 -5.47
C ASP A 107 13.32 -11.95 -6.25
N ALA A 108 12.48 -10.98 -5.93
CA ALA A 108 11.15 -10.77 -6.53
C ALA A 108 10.29 -12.04 -6.51
N THR A 109 10.23 -12.72 -5.36
CA THR A 109 9.41 -13.93 -5.20
C THR A 109 8.12 -13.62 -4.47
N LEU A 110 7.03 -14.23 -4.93
CA LEU A 110 5.73 -14.23 -4.30
C LEU A 110 5.55 -15.53 -3.53
N HIS A 111 5.11 -15.41 -2.30
CA HIS A 111 4.84 -16.53 -1.42
C HIS A 111 3.39 -16.48 -0.93
N LYS A 112 2.81 -17.64 -0.73
CA LYS A 112 1.54 -17.83 -0.03
C LYS A 112 1.84 -18.30 1.40
N ALA A 113 1.21 -17.67 2.37
CA ALA A 113 1.30 -18.12 3.75
C ALA A 113 0.37 -19.33 3.96
N VAL A 114 0.90 -20.42 4.47
CA VAL A 114 0.15 -21.65 4.78
C VAL A 114 0.25 -21.90 6.28
N TRP A 115 -0.89 -22.00 6.95
CA TRP A 115 -0.93 -22.24 8.39
C TRP A 115 -0.35 -23.61 8.74
N ASN A 116 0.55 -23.65 9.71
CA ASN A 116 1.18 -24.86 10.22
C ASN A 116 0.70 -25.13 11.66
N GLU A 117 -0.14 -26.15 11.81
CA GLU A 117 -0.74 -26.52 13.10
C GLU A 117 0.30 -26.96 14.15
N LYS A 118 1.45 -27.47 13.71
CA LYS A 118 2.48 -27.95 14.64
C LYS A 118 3.27 -26.81 15.27
N THR A 119 3.59 -25.79 14.47
CA THR A 119 4.37 -24.62 14.91
C THR A 119 3.50 -23.47 15.38
N GLN A 120 2.20 -23.50 15.09
CA GLN A 120 1.25 -22.42 15.31
C GLN A 120 1.69 -21.10 14.61
N MET A 121 2.26 -21.27 13.42
CA MET A 121 2.77 -20.16 12.58
C MET A 121 2.42 -20.41 11.13
N TRP A 122 2.54 -19.38 10.31
CA TRP A 122 2.43 -19.51 8.86
C TRP A 122 3.78 -19.87 8.25
N ASP A 123 3.79 -20.87 7.38
CA ASP A 123 4.94 -21.24 6.56
C ASP A 123 4.83 -20.54 5.19
N PRO A 124 5.85 -19.78 4.76
CA PRO A 124 5.84 -19.16 3.45
C PRO A 124 6.15 -20.21 2.37
N LYS A 125 5.19 -20.43 1.48
CA LYS A 125 5.37 -21.30 0.31
C LYS A 125 5.53 -20.44 -0.94
N GLN A 126 6.70 -20.50 -1.57
CA GLN A 126 6.90 -19.80 -2.84
C GLN A 126 5.94 -20.33 -3.91
N ILE A 127 5.27 -19.41 -4.60
CA ILE A 127 4.28 -19.73 -5.65
C ILE A 127 4.67 -19.14 -7.01
N ALA A 128 5.42 -18.05 -7.04
CA ALA A 128 5.87 -17.43 -8.28
C ALA A 128 7.19 -16.68 -8.11
N LYS A 129 7.87 -16.46 -9.23
CA LYS A 129 8.91 -15.46 -9.36
C LYS A 129 8.34 -14.33 -10.23
N MET A 130 8.29 -13.13 -9.67
CA MET A 130 7.56 -12.00 -10.21
C MET A 130 8.35 -11.17 -11.24
N GLY A 131 9.50 -11.66 -11.72
CA GLY A 131 10.35 -10.99 -12.70
C GLY A 131 11.81 -10.92 -12.28
N PRO A 132 12.65 -10.16 -13.00
CA PRO A 132 14.01 -9.86 -12.55
C PRO A 132 13.89 -9.06 -11.23
N SER A 133 14.81 -9.27 -10.30
CA SER A 133 14.83 -8.68 -8.95
C SER A 133 14.21 -7.27 -8.90
N GLY A 134 13.32 -7.03 -7.95
CA GLY A 134 12.63 -5.75 -7.82
C GLY A 134 11.79 -5.69 -6.56
N TRP A 135 11.71 -4.50 -5.95
CA TRP A 135 10.96 -4.26 -4.75
C TRP A 135 9.51 -3.95 -5.08
N PHE A 136 8.61 -4.87 -4.74
CA PHE A 136 7.18 -4.54 -4.67
C PHE A 136 6.92 -3.81 -3.35
N GLN A 137 6.72 -2.51 -3.45
CA GLN A 137 6.51 -1.64 -2.29
C GLN A 137 5.12 -1.82 -1.70
N CYS A 138 4.14 -2.03 -2.57
CA CYS A 138 2.74 -2.21 -2.19
C CYS A 138 2.07 -3.18 -3.15
N VAL A 139 1.19 -4.01 -2.62
CA VAL A 139 0.28 -4.85 -3.41
C VAL A 139 -1.13 -4.62 -2.90
N THR A 140 -2.01 -4.22 -3.80
CA THR A 140 -3.42 -3.93 -3.48
C THR A 140 -4.32 -4.75 -4.39
N PHE A 141 -5.13 -5.62 -3.80
CA PHE A 141 -6.17 -6.31 -4.55
C PHE A 141 -7.26 -5.35 -4.99
N HIS A 142 -7.74 -5.56 -6.20
CA HIS A 142 -8.99 -4.97 -6.65
C HIS A 142 -10.14 -5.49 -5.75
N PRO A 143 -11.17 -4.67 -5.44
CA PRO A 143 -12.28 -5.08 -4.57
C PRO A 143 -13.01 -6.34 -5.02
N SER A 144 -13.05 -6.64 -6.33
CA SER A 144 -13.60 -7.90 -6.85
C SER A 144 -12.79 -9.16 -6.48
N GLY A 145 -11.55 -9.00 -6.02
CA GLY A 145 -10.61 -10.10 -5.79
C GLY A 145 -10.03 -10.73 -7.05
N ASN A 146 -10.41 -10.31 -8.26
CA ASN A 146 -10.02 -10.97 -9.51
C ASN A 146 -8.57 -10.68 -9.92
N PHE A 147 -8.00 -9.59 -9.44
CA PHE A 147 -6.62 -9.20 -9.74
C PHE A 147 -6.05 -8.30 -8.64
N ALA A 148 -4.75 -8.07 -8.68
CA ALA A 148 -4.06 -7.11 -7.83
C ALA A 148 -3.17 -6.18 -8.66
N TYR A 149 -3.01 -4.93 -8.19
CA TYR A 149 -1.95 -4.05 -8.64
C TYR A 149 -0.76 -4.15 -7.69
N LEU A 150 0.43 -4.24 -8.29
CA LEU A 150 1.70 -4.34 -7.61
C LEU A 150 2.53 -3.10 -7.97
N ILE A 151 2.84 -2.28 -6.99
CA ILE A 151 3.69 -1.10 -7.19
C ILE A 151 5.14 -1.54 -7.14
N ALA A 152 5.78 -1.59 -8.30
CA ALA A 152 7.19 -1.94 -8.46
C ALA A 152 8.03 -0.65 -8.39
N ARG A 153 8.34 -0.22 -7.15
CA ARG A 153 8.98 1.06 -6.86
C ARG A 153 10.28 1.27 -7.63
N ASP A 154 11.20 0.31 -7.56
CA ASP A 154 12.51 0.40 -8.23
C ASP A 154 12.44 0.21 -9.75
N LYS A 155 11.29 -0.23 -10.25
CA LYS A 155 10.98 -0.35 -11.69
C LYS A 155 10.05 0.76 -12.19
N GLN A 156 9.67 1.69 -11.32
CA GLN A 156 8.93 2.91 -11.68
C GLN A 156 7.60 2.63 -12.39
N CYS A 157 6.94 1.54 -12.05
CA CYS A 157 5.70 1.15 -12.71
C CYS A 157 4.71 0.47 -11.77
N VAL A 158 3.47 0.40 -12.21
CA VAL A 158 2.42 -0.43 -11.64
C VAL A 158 2.24 -1.65 -12.53
N MET A 159 2.29 -2.83 -11.92
CA MET A 159 2.06 -4.10 -12.59
C MET A 159 0.69 -4.65 -12.20
N LYS A 160 0.07 -5.44 -13.06
CA LYS A 160 -1.19 -6.14 -12.81
C LYS A 160 -0.96 -7.64 -12.82
N ALA A 161 -1.49 -8.34 -11.83
CA ALA A 161 -1.51 -9.80 -11.76
C ALA A 161 -2.94 -10.29 -11.55
N GLU A 162 -3.40 -11.17 -12.43
CA GLU A 162 -4.71 -11.82 -12.30
C GLU A 162 -4.69 -12.84 -11.15
N TYR A 163 -5.82 -13.03 -10.50
CA TYR A 163 -5.97 -14.00 -9.42
C TYR A 163 -6.54 -15.31 -9.94
N ASN A 164 -5.79 -16.38 -9.75
CA ASN A 164 -6.24 -17.73 -10.07
C ASN A 164 -7.07 -18.30 -8.90
N TRP A 165 -8.37 -18.29 -9.03
CA TRP A 165 -9.30 -18.75 -8.00
C TRP A 165 -9.17 -20.23 -7.66
N ALA A 166 -8.88 -21.08 -8.65
CA ALA A 166 -8.74 -22.52 -8.44
C ALA A 166 -7.49 -22.87 -7.62
N GLY A 167 -6.36 -22.21 -7.93
CA GLY A 167 -5.08 -22.43 -7.24
C GLY A 167 -4.87 -21.51 -6.04
N LYS A 168 -5.69 -20.46 -5.92
CA LYS A 168 -5.54 -19.39 -4.92
C LYS A 168 -4.13 -18.79 -4.93
N TYR A 169 -3.73 -18.23 -6.06
CA TYR A 169 -2.46 -17.55 -6.26
C TYR A 169 -2.59 -16.41 -7.28
N LEU A 170 -1.64 -15.47 -7.26
CA LEU A 170 -1.50 -14.47 -8.31
C LEU A 170 -0.67 -15.01 -9.45
N GLU A 171 -1.17 -14.83 -10.67
CA GLU A 171 -0.44 -15.11 -11.92
C GLU A 171 0.79 -14.20 -12.04
N THR A 172 1.65 -14.48 -13.02
CA THR A 172 2.82 -13.63 -13.28
C THR A 172 2.37 -12.22 -13.67
N PRO A 173 2.84 -11.17 -12.96
CA PRO A 173 2.39 -9.81 -13.24
C PRO A 173 2.97 -9.28 -14.55
N ILE A 174 2.18 -8.44 -15.22
CA ILE A 174 2.58 -7.69 -16.40
C ILE A 174 2.55 -6.19 -16.09
N THR A 175 3.37 -5.39 -16.77
CA THR A 175 3.34 -3.93 -16.64
C THR A 175 1.99 -3.41 -17.11
N PHE A 176 1.31 -2.66 -16.26
CA PHE A 176 0.00 -2.07 -16.55
C PHE A 176 0.10 -0.57 -16.83
N ALA A 177 0.86 0.17 -16.01
CA ALA A 177 1.07 1.61 -16.19
C ALA A 177 2.49 2.01 -15.75
N GLY A 178 3.07 2.97 -16.48
CA GLY A 178 4.48 3.36 -16.33
C GLY A 178 5.40 2.49 -17.19
N GLU A 179 6.52 3.07 -17.66
CA GLU A 179 7.53 2.32 -18.41
C GLU A 179 8.49 1.62 -17.44
N PHE A 180 8.60 0.31 -17.58
CA PHE A 180 9.46 -0.51 -16.72
C PHE A 180 10.92 -0.04 -16.73
N GLY A 181 11.41 0.39 -15.56
CA GLY A 181 12.78 0.86 -15.36
C GLY A 181 13.02 2.32 -15.75
N SER A 182 11.99 3.07 -16.17
CA SER A 182 12.12 4.47 -16.58
C SER A 182 11.40 5.40 -15.62
N TYR A 183 12.17 6.18 -14.85
CA TYR A 183 11.60 7.19 -13.96
C TYR A 183 11.25 8.48 -14.70
N GLY A 184 10.39 9.29 -14.11
CA GLY A 184 10.03 10.61 -14.61
C GLY A 184 8.63 11.03 -14.18
N TYR A 185 8.16 12.14 -14.78
CA TYR A 185 6.81 12.65 -14.58
C TYR A 185 6.12 12.83 -15.93
N LYS A 186 5.10 12.02 -16.19
CA LYS A 186 4.29 12.15 -17.41
C LYS A 186 2.91 11.54 -17.21
N ASP A 187 1.88 12.36 -17.44
CA ASP A 187 0.50 11.91 -17.60
C ASP A 187 0.34 11.32 -19.02
N ALA A 188 -0.09 10.09 -19.14
CA ALA A 188 -0.27 9.40 -20.42
C ALA A 188 -1.00 8.05 -20.21
N SER A 189 -1.24 7.32 -21.28
CA SER A 189 -1.83 5.99 -21.23
C SER A 189 -0.75 4.91 -21.00
N GLN A 190 -1.04 3.98 -20.11
CA GLN A 190 -0.27 2.74 -19.90
C GLN A 190 1.26 2.97 -19.83
N ASN A 191 2.04 2.27 -20.65
CA ASN A 191 3.51 2.33 -20.64
C ASN A 191 4.09 3.68 -21.12
N SER A 192 3.25 4.57 -21.66
CA SER A 192 3.68 5.93 -22.02
C SER A 192 3.75 6.88 -20.82
N ALA A 193 3.12 6.53 -19.72
CA ALA A 193 3.20 7.26 -18.45
C ALA A 193 4.57 7.12 -17.79
N ARG A 194 4.89 8.04 -16.86
CA ARG A 194 6.12 7.97 -16.05
C ARG A 194 5.78 8.27 -14.59
N PHE A 195 6.43 7.52 -13.72
CA PHE A 195 6.43 7.68 -12.27
C PHE A 195 7.86 7.87 -11.76
N ASP A 196 7.99 8.37 -10.54
CA ASP A 196 9.26 8.41 -9.82
C ASP A 196 9.06 8.05 -8.35
N ASN A 197 9.55 6.90 -7.95
CA ASN A 197 9.32 6.28 -6.65
C ASN A 197 7.83 6.15 -6.27
N PRO A 198 7.00 5.46 -7.07
CA PRO A 198 5.63 5.16 -6.67
C PRO A 198 5.62 4.27 -5.43
N MET A 199 4.75 4.56 -4.43
CA MET A 199 4.86 3.93 -3.12
C MET A 199 3.63 3.14 -2.70
N GLN A 200 2.51 3.78 -2.42
CA GLN A 200 1.30 3.14 -1.93
C GLN A 200 0.08 3.60 -2.71
N GLY A 201 -0.89 2.69 -2.88
CA GLY A 201 -2.11 3.02 -3.60
C GLY A 201 -3.32 2.26 -3.09
N CYS A 202 -4.50 2.76 -3.47
CA CYS A 202 -5.80 2.17 -3.14
C CYS A 202 -6.78 2.32 -4.31
N PHE A 203 -7.70 1.36 -4.40
CA PHE A 203 -8.84 1.44 -5.32
C PHE A 203 -9.93 2.31 -4.71
N VAL A 204 -10.58 3.11 -5.55
CA VAL A 204 -11.68 4.01 -5.18
C VAL A 204 -12.78 3.86 -6.21
N LEU A 205 -14.00 3.64 -5.72
CA LEU A 205 -15.19 3.55 -6.55
C LEU A 205 -15.39 4.86 -7.33
N ASN A 206 -15.65 4.74 -8.62
CA ASN A 206 -16.01 5.87 -9.48
C ASN A 206 -17.50 5.80 -9.81
N GLU A 207 -18.29 6.71 -9.25
CA GLU A 207 -19.74 6.74 -9.39
C GLU A 207 -20.19 6.98 -10.85
N GLU A 208 -19.38 7.66 -11.66
CA GLU A 208 -19.66 7.84 -13.09
C GLU A 208 -19.60 6.50 -13.82
N TYR A 209 -18.60 5.67 -13.49
CA TYR A 209 -18.49 4.33 -14.09
C TYR A 209 -19.62 3.40 -13.65
N VAL A 210 -20.12 3.56 -12.42
CA VAL A 210 -21.32 2.85 -11.94
C VAL A 210 -22.54 3.27 -12.78
N ALA A 211 -22.73 4.59 -12.97
CA ALA A 211 -23.83 5.12 -13.78
C ALA A 211 -23.74 4.67 -15.25
N GLU A 212 -22.54 4.57 -15.80
CA GLU A 212 -22.26 4.07 -17.15
C GLU A 212 -22.32 2.53 -17.25
N GLN A 213 -22.53 1.81 -16.18
CA GLN A 213 -22.53 0.34 -16.11
C GLN A 213 -21.24 -0.30 -16.66
N ARG A 214 -20.09 0.31 -16.39
CA ARG A 214 -18.80 -0.23 -16.86
C ARG A 214 -18.47 -1.55 -16.15
N ALA A 215 -17.69 -2.39 -16.82
CA ALA A 215 -17.26 -3.68 -16.28
C ALA A 215 -16.31 -3.51 -15.07
N ASP A 216 -15.48 -2.49 -15.08
CA ASP A 216 -14.65 -2.08 -13.95
C ASP A 216 -15.02 -0.63 -13.57
N ILE A 217 -15.35 -0.46 -12.31
CA ILE A 217 -15.88 0.78 -11.75
C ILE A 217 -14.95 1.45 -10.75
N TYR A 218 -13.68 1.03 -10.70
CA TYR A 218 -12.71 1.54 -9.74
C TYR A 218 -11.53 2.22 -10.42
N ASP A 219 -11.25 3.46 -10.04
CA ASP A 219 -9.96 4.09 -10.29
C ASP A 219 -8.92 3.65 -9.24
N PHE A 220 -7.65 3.62 -9.62
CA PHE A 220 -6.55 3.36 -8.69
C PHE A 220 -5.76 4.64 -8.45
N TYR A 221 -5.65 5.02 -7.19
CA TYR A 221 -4.88 6.20 -6.77
C TYR A 221 -3.60 5.75 -6.09
N LEU A 222 -2.48 6.44 -6.36
CA LEU A 222 -1.19 6.12 -5.76
C LEU A 222 -0.35 7.36 -5.48
N THR A 223 0.51 7.27 -4.47
CA THR A 223 1.55 8.27 -4.22
C THR A 223 2.69 8.09 -5.20
N ASP A 224 3.11 9.16 -5.84
CA ASP A 224 4.26 9.27 -6.73
C ASP A 224 5.30 10.14 -6.02
N ALA A 225 6.07 9.50 -5.11
CA ALA A 225 6.73 10.18 -4.02
C ALA A 225 7.77 11.21 -4.44
N ALA A 226 8.67 10.85 -5.36
CA ALA A 226 9.70 11.78 -5.83
C ALA A 226 9.13 12.85 -6.78
N ASN A 227 7.95 12.62 -7.34
CA ASN A 227 7.19 13.63 -8.07
C ASN A 227 6.30 14.49 -7.16
N HIS A 228 6.30 14.25 -5.86
CA HIS A 228 5.57 15.02 -4.84
C HIS A 228 4.06 15.16 -5.14
N CYS A 229 3.44 14.12 -5.66
CA CYS A 229 2.03 14.16 -6.08
C CYS A 229 1.31 12.83 -5.84
N ILE A 230 -0.01 12.88 -6.03
CA ILE A 230 -0.89 11.71 -6.08
C ILE A 230 -1.32 11.54 -7.53
N ARG A 231 -1.18 10.32 -8.05
CA ARG A 231 -1.61 9.97 -9.41
C ARG A 231 -2.88 9.14 -9.35
N LYS A 232 -3.67 9.23 -10.42
CA LYS A 232 -4.84 8.40 -10.67
C LYS A 232 -4.61 7.55 -11.91
N ILE A 233 -5.00 6.29 -11.88
CA ILE A 233 -4.98 5.35 -13.01
C ILE A 233 -6.40 4.82 -13.20
N THR A 234 -6.95 5.01 -14.39
CA THR A 234 -8.26 4.44 -14.75
C THR A 234 -8.17 2.94 -15.05
N PRO A 235 -9.28 2.19 -15.09
CA PRO A 235 -9.30 0.79 -15.54
C PRO A 235 -8.65 0.54 -16.90
N ASP A 236 -8.69 1.55 -17.79
CA ASP A 236 -8.09 1.49 -19.13
C ASP A 236 -6.59 1.83 -19.12
N GLY A 237 -6.01 2.14 -17.95
CA GLY A 237 -4.60 2.45 -17.78
C GLY A 237 -4.24 3.90 -18.12
N ILE A 238 -5.21 4.83 -18.15
CA ILE A 238 -4.92 6.26 -18.32
C ILE A 238 -4.42 6.82 -16.98
N VAL A 239 -3.21 7.36 -17.00
CA VAL A 239 -2.58 7.97 -15.83
C VAL A 239 -2.72 9.48 -15.90
N THR A 240 -3.23 10.06 -14.82
CA THR A 240 -3.34 11.50 -14.64
C THR A 240 -2.85 11.92 -13.25
N THR A 241 -2.46 13.18 -13.10
CA THR A 241 -2.14 13.71 -11.77
C THR A 241 -3.42 14.16 -11.08
N PHE A 242 -3.70 13.59 -9.92
CA PHE A 242 -4.89 13.88 -9.12
C PHE A 242 -4.68 15.05 -8.16
N ALA A 243 -3.56 15.06 -7.42
CA ALA A 243 -3.26 16.13 -6.46
C ALA A 243 -1.75 16.38 -6.38
N GLY A 244 -1.37 17.63 -6.08
CA GLY A 244 0.01 18.10 -6.20
C GLY A 244 0.35 18.51 -7.63
N ARG A 245 1.46 19.22 -7.81
CA ARG A 245 1.83 19.72 -9.14
C ARG A 245 2.64 18.76 -9.99
N GLY A 246 3.29 17.78 -9.36
CA GLY A 246 4.25 16.89 -10.03
C GLY A 246 5.57 17.59 -10.37
N SER A 247 6.53 16.82 -10.86
CA SER A 247 7.82 17.36 -11.31
C SER A 247 7.71 17.88 -12.73
N TYR A 248 7.86 19.18 -12.92
CA TYR A 248 8.13 19.75 -14.23
C TYR A 248 9.62 20.01 -14.35
N SER A 249 10.20 19.56 -15.44
CA SER A 249 11.65 19.51 -15.67
C SER A 249 12.33 20.89 -15.82
N THR A 250 11.62 22.01 -15.72
CA THR A 250 12.19 23.29 -16.10
C THR A 250 12.28 24.34 -15.04
N ASP A 251 11.44 24.32 -14.01
CA ASP A 251 11.47 25.41 -13.06
C ASP A 251 10.76 25.06 -11.75
N GLN A 252 11.48 25.07 -10.67
CA GLN A 252 10.92 25.31 -9.38
C GLN A 252 10.62 24.09 -8.49
N ILE A 253 10.72 24.35 -7.24
CA ILE A 253 10.38 23.50 -6.10
C ILE A 253 8.92 23.08 -6.23
N VAL A 254 8.70 21.85 -6.69
CA VAL A 254 7.38 21.22 -6.77
C VAL A 254 6.94 20.64 -5.44
N SER A 255 7.90 20.36 -4.54
CA SER A 255 7.65 19.97 -3.16
C SER A 255 7.24 21.17 -2.31
N GLY A 256 6.50 20.92 -1.24
CA GLY A 256 6.16 21.98 -0.28
C GLY A 256 5.07 21.54 0.68
N TYR A 257 4.66 22.48 1.51
CA TYR A 257 3.55 22.33 2.44
C TYR A 257 2.55 23.47 2.20
N ILE A 258 1.66 23.25 1.23
CA ILE A 258 0.62 24.22 0.87
C ILE A 258 -0.70 23.46 0.75
N ASP A 259 -1.73 23.97 1.43
CA ASP A 259 -3.10 23.49 1.31
C ASP A 259 -3.85 24.32 0.25
N GLY A 260 -4.96 23.79 -0.25
CA GLY A 260 -5.81 24.45 -1.24
C GLY A 260 -6.27 23.49 -2.31
N ASP A 261 -6.60 24.01 -3.49
CA ASP A 261 -7.05 23.19 -4.61
C ASP A 261 -6.04 22.07 -4.91
N PRO A 262 -6.49 20.81 -5.00
CA PRO A 262 -5.60 19.66 -5.16
C PRO A 262 -4.67 19.78 -6.38
N ARG A 263 -5.12 20.37 -7.49
CA ARG A 263 -4.34 20.49 -8.73
C ARG A 263 -3.62 21.81 -8.87
N GLU A 264 -4.25 22.91 -8.44
CA GLU A 264 -3.73 24.23 -8.72
C GLU A 264 -2.72 24.71 -7.69
N THR A 265 -3.01 24.49 -6.41
CA THR A 265 -2.24 25.11 -5.32
C THR A 265 -1.56 24.12 -4.39
N ALA A 266 -2.18 22.97 -4.08
CA ALA A 266 -1.66 22.02 -3.09
C ALA A 266 -0.23 21.57 -3.43
N ARG A 267 0.60 21.44 -2.38
CA ARG A 267 1.97 20.91 -2.46
C ARG A 267 2.16 19.85 -1.40
N PHE A 268 2.82 18.79 -1.80
CA PHE A 268 3.28 17.72 -0.92
C PHE A 268 4.81 17.66 -0.92
N ASN A 269 5.37 16.94 0.03
CA ASN A 269 6.80 16.69 0.08
C ASN A 269 7.04 15.19 0.35
N TYR A 270 7.34 14.45 -0.71
CA TYR A 270 7.63 13.02 -0.67
C TYR A 270 6.51 12.22 0.02
N PRO A 271 5.26 12.25 -0.50
CA PRO A 271 4.16 11.51 0.10
C PRO A 271 4.37 10.01 -0.06
N LEU A 272 4.23 9.25 1.03
CA LEU A 272 4.46 7.80 1.04
C LEU A 272 3.16 7.01 1.20
N GLY A 273 2.39 7.30 2.24
CA GLY A 273 1.18 6.58 2.57
C GLY A 273 -0.05 7.16 1.88
N LEU A 274 -0.97 6.28 1.47
CA LEU A 274 -2.27 6.66 0.93
C LEU A 274 -3.33 5.66 1.37
N CYS A 275 -4.42 6.15 1.93
CA CYS A 275 -5.63 5.36 2.12
C CYS A 275 -6.87 6.21 1.86
N TYR A 276 -7.98 5.55 1.58
CA TYR A 276 -9.25 6.18 1.28
C TYR A 276 -10.33 5.70 2.23
N GLU A 277 -11.13 6.61 2.73
CA GLU A 277 -12.31 6.34 3.53
C GLU A 277 -13.56 6.56 2.68
N GLU A 278 -14.20 5.47 2.29
CA GLU A 278 -15.35 5.49 1.39
C GLU A 278 -16.56 6.24 2.01
N SER A 279 -16.77 6.08 3.33
CA SER A 279 -17.92 6.68 4.02
C SER A 279 -17.93 8.21 4.02
N THR A 280 -16.78 8.84 3.85
CA THR A 280 -16.62 10.30 3.83
C THR A 280 -16.06 10.85 2.53
N GLY A 281 -15.71 9.98 1.58
CA GLY A 281 -15.07 10.41 0.34
C GLY A 281 -13.69 11.04 0.56
N THR A 282 -12.94 10.62 1.59
CA THR A 282 -11.72 11.31 2.01
C THR A 282 -10.48 10.45 1.85
N PHE A 283 -9.49 10.98 1.14
CA PHE A 283 -8.13 10.43 1.17
C PHE A 283 -7.35 10.96 2.36
N TYR A 284 -6.53 10.09 2.94
CA TYR A 284 -5.53 10.44 3.93
C TYR A 284 -4.16 10.15 3.35
N VAL A 285 -3.32 11.18 3.33
CA VAL A 285 -1.99 11.18 2.72
C VAL A 285 -0.93 11.29 3.79
N GLY A 286 -0.05 10.33 3.88
CA GLY A 286 1.16 10.43 4.69
C GLY A 286 2.21 11.31 3.98
N ASP A 287 2.18 12.60 4.22
CA ASP A 287 3.06 13.60 3.63
C ASP A 287 4.40 13.59 4.38
N ASN A 288 5.23 12.60 4.07
CA ASN A 288 6.38 12.18 4.87
C ASN A 288 7.42 13.28 5.04
N GLY A 289 7.82 13.95 3.95
CA GLY A 289 8.81 15.02 4.01
C GLY A 289 8.32 16.28 4.77
N ASN A 290 7.02 16.38 5.02
CA ASN A 290 6.41 17.42 5.84
C ASN A 290 6.03 16.92 7.25
N HIS A 291 6.24 15.65 7.56
CA HIS A 291 5.90 15.04 8.85
C HIS A 291 4.43 15.25 9.24
N ARG A 292 3.50 15.05 8.28
CA ARG A 292 2.05 15.30 8.44
C ARG A 292 1.22 14.19 7.81
N VAL A 293 0.04 13.98 8.37
CA VAL A 293 -1.06 13.34 7.66
C VAL A 293 -1.99 14.44 7.15
N ARG A 294 -2.25 14.44 5.84
CA ARG A 294 -3.11 15.42 5.17
C ARG A 294 -4.31 14.74 4.57
N THR A 295 -5.37 15.51 4.33
CA THR A 295 -6.62 15.02 3.76
C THR A 295 -6.90 15.65 2.41
N ILE A 296 -7.53 14.86 1.51
CA ILE A 296 -8.11 15.34 0.26
C ILE A 296 -9.53 14.80 0.21
N ALA A 297 -10.53 15.68 0.19
CA ALA A 297 -11.92 15.27 0.01
C ALA A 297 -12.23 15.19 -1.49
N LEU A 298 -12.91 14.12 -1.92
CA LEU A 298 -13.59 14.09 -3.22
C LEU A 298 -14.85 14.93 -3.08
N GLN A 299 -14.99 15.94 -3.93
CA GLN A 299 -16.18 16.79 -4.00
C GLN A 299 -17.24 16.16 -4.89
#